data_34e40559f42da9b87a248bf3a797e27c
#
_entry.id   34e40559f42da9b87a248bf3a797e27c
#
_cell.length_a   1.000
_cell.length_b   1.000
_cell.length_c   1.000
_cell.angle_alpha   90.00
_cell.angle_beta   90.00
_cell.angle_gamma   90.00
#
_symmetry.space_group_name_H-M   'P 1'
#
loop_
_entity.id
_entity.type
_entity.pdbx_description
1 polymer ?
#
loop_
_entity_poly.entity_id
_entity_poly.type
_entity_poly.pdbx_seq_one_letter_code
_entity_poly.pdbx_strand_id
1 'polypeptide(L)'
;YTQLDQENKIEKPVANLVAYDKTKELKPGKSEEVTLTFTWDDLTSYCYTYDNGNGTMGCYMLEAGDYTISLRSDSHNVIDEQQIQRAETIWYDGSDEDHIRQTEKDAQSVMNDDGTISDETGDGADYVAASNQFQTSSDYMNEVSTLLSRSDWNGTQPVGTDTKEIPEKYSEQLNTEVSFDVENDPELGNVEGSKVYSDSMPTSNADNGLALSDMRGLSYDDPQWDAFLDQIDWDADKADIIQNFSGDAYTTAAIDSLGLPETVAQDGANGLKVNGVTEDKSGYDMSKSSSFGFAPLMAATWNKDLMYE
;
A
#
# COMPACT_ATOMS: atom_id res chain seq x y z
N TYR A 1 -24.58 -1.75 -15.98
CA TYR A 1 -23.82 -2.94 -15.55
C TYR A 1 -23.58 -3.84 -16.75
N THR A 2 -22.40 -3.78 -17.31
CA THR A 2 -22.03 -4.63 -18.44
C THR A 2 -21.42 -5.90 -17.88
N GLN A 3 -21.90 -7.04 -18.28
CA GLN A 3 -21.32 -8.32 -17.92
C GLN A 3 -20.33 -8.68 -19.02
N LEU A 4 -19.06 -8.78 -18.69
CA LEU A 4 -18.05 -9.30 -19.62
C LEU A 4 -18.41 -10.71 -20.08
N ASP A 5 -17.84 -11.12 -21.21
CA ASP A 5 -17.85 -12.50 -21.63
C ASP A 5 -17.23 -13.42 -20.59
N GLN A 6 -17.35 -14.71 -20.77
CA GLN A 6 -16.98 -15.68 -19.72
C GLN A 6 -15.46 -15.76 -19.48
N GLU A 7 -14.66 -15.30 -20.39
CA GLU A 7 -13.19 -15.41 -20.35
C GLU A 7 -12.55 -14.31 -19.48
N ASN A 8 -13.14 -13.10 -19.50
CA ASN A 8 -12.64 -11.94 -18.71
C ASN A 8 -13.72 -11.35 -17.82
N LYS A 9 -14.40 -12.20 -17.08
CA LYS A 9 -15.52 -11.82 -16.23
C LYS A 9 -15.04 -11.06 -15.01
N ILE A 10 -15.51 -9.82 -14.85
CA ILE A 10 -15.29 -9.00 -13.66
C ILE A 10 -16.58 -8.92 -12.87
N GLU A 11 -16.49 -9.21 -11.58
CA GLU A 11 -17.56 -8.95 -10.64
C GLU A 11 -17.50 -7.53 -10.12
N LYS A 12 -18.63 -6.82 -10.24
CA LYS A 12 -18.75 -5.43 -9.83
C LYS A 12 -19.79 -5.27 -8.72
N PRO A 13 -19.65 -4.29 -7.83
CA PRO A 13 -20.72 -3.93 -6.91
C PRO A 13 -21.95 -3.42 -7.69
N VAL A 14 -23.10 -3.45 -7.06
CA VAL A 14 -24.36 -2.95 -7.67
C VAL A 14 -24.27 -1.47 -8.01
N ALA A 15 -23.56 -0.72 -7.18
CA ALA A 15 -23.26 0.69 -7.41
C ALA A 15 -21.91 1.04 -6.80
N ASN A 16 -21.13 1.86 -7.49
CA ASN A 16 -19.91 2.47 -7.00
C ASN A 16 -20.18 3.94 -6.69
N LEU A 17 -19.63 4.43 -5.59
CA LEU A 17 -19.57 5.84 -5.32
C LEU A 17 -18.42 6.46 -6.14
N VAL A 18 -18.75 7.38 -7.05
CA VAL A 18 -17.77 8.05 -7.91
C VAL A 18 -17.52 9.50 -7.51
N ALA A 19 -18.51 10.15 -6.93
CA ALA A 19 -18.37 11.51 -6.41
C ALA A 19 -19.37 11.77 -5.29
N TYR A 20 -19.02 12.64 -4.37
CA TYR A 20 -19.94 13.15 -3.36
C TYR A 20 -19.53 14.55 -2.95
N ASP A 21 -20.51 15.31 -2.50
CA ASP A 21 -20.28 16.59 -1.87
C ASP A 21 -21.43 16.94 -0.92
N LYS A 22 -21.28 17.99 -0.17
CA LYS A 22 -22.22 18.43 0.86
C LYS A 22 -22.44 19.94 0.75
N THR A 23 -23.69 20.37 0.86
CA THR A 23 -23.99 21.80 0.92
C THR A 23 -23.39 22.40 2.20
N LYS A 24 -23.11 23.70 2.16
CA LYS A 24 -22.88 24.48 3.36
C LYS A 24 -24.16 24.55 4.21
N GLU A 25 -24.06 25.10 5.39
CA GLU A 25 -25.25 25.34 6.22
C GLU A 25 -26.25 26.22 5.50
N LEU A 26 -27.43 25.66 5.20
CA LEU A 26 -28.49 26.37 4.51
C LEU A 26 -29.49 26.99 5.50
N LYS A 27 -29.72 28.28 5.40
CA LYS A 27 -30.82 28.94 6.11
C LYS A 27 -32.17 28.51 5.53
N PRO A 28 -33.26 28.52 6.30
CA PRO A 28 -34.57 28.14 5.83
C PRO A 28 -34.97 28.86 4.54
N GLY A 29 -35.41 28.08 3.55
CA GLY A 29 -35.81 28.59 2.22
C GLY A 29 -34.66 28.95 1.28
N LYS A 30 -33.41 28.63 1.62
CA LYS A 30 -32.25 28.80 0.74
C LYS A 30 -31.88 27.47 0.09
N SER A 31 -31.22 27.56 -1.06
CA SER A 31 -30.65 26.45 -1.81
C SER A 31 -29.22 26.77 -2.21
N GLU A 32 -28.45 25.74 -2.46
CA GLU A 32 -27.11 25.81 -3.01
C GLU A 32 -27.01 24.83 -4.18
N GLU A 33 -26.26 25.20 -5.19
CA GLU A 33 -25.93 24.32 -6.30
C GLU A 33 -24.63 23.62 -5.97
N VAL A 34 -24.63 22.29 -6.07
CA VAL A 34 -23.47 21.42 -5.84
C VAL A 34 -23.12 20.77 -7.17
N THR A 35 -21.86 20.88 -7.57
CA THR A 35 -21.34 20.24 -8.78
C THR A 35 -20.52 19.02 -8.41
N LEU A 36 -20.94 17.86 -8.86
CA LEU A 36 -20.20 16.61 -8.71
C LEU A 36 -19.47 16.30 -10.00
N THR A 37 -18.16 16.10 -9.91
CA THR A 37 -17.31 15.79 -11.07
C THR A 37 -16.72 14.40 -10.91
N PHE A 38 -16.72 13.63 -11.98
CA PHE A 38 -16.05 12.34 -12.09
C PHE A 38 -15.55 12.15 -13.53
N THR A 39 -14.64 11.23 -13.71
CA THR A 39 -14.01 10.94 -15.00
C THR A 39 -14.33 9.51 -15.44
N TRP A 40 -13.94 9.15 -16.64
CA TRP A 40 -14.03 7.76 -17.10
C TRP A 40 -13.15 6.82 -16.28
N ASP A 41 -12.05 7.30 -15.74
CA ASP A 41 -11.16 6.50 -14.87
C ASP A 41 -11.87 6.00 -13.61
N ASP A 42 -12.79 6.83 -13.05
CA ASP A 42 -13.59 6.46 -11.88
C ASP A 42 -14.59 5.32 -12.16
N LEU A 43 -14.85 5.05 -13.45
CA LEU A 43 -15.75 3.98 -13.91
C LEU A 43 -15.00 2.71 -14.32
N THR A 44 -13.68 2.71 -14.27
CA THR A 44 -12.85 1.56 -14.63
C THR A 44 -12.99 0.43 -13.60
N SER A 45 -12.70 -0.78 -14.04
CA SER A 45 -12.62 -1.97 -13.20
C SER A 45 -11.30 -2.69 -13.44
N TYR A 46 -10.76 -3.33 -12.41
CA TYR A 46 -9.53 -4.08 -12.53
C TYR A 46 -9.82 -5.55 -12.89
N CYS A 47 -9.24 -6.03 -13.96
CA CYS A 47 -9.31 -7.43 -14.41
C CYS A 47 -7.97 -8.11 -14.15
N TYR A 48 -7.90 -8.94 -13.11
CA TYR A 48 -6.66 -9.60 -12.71
C TYR A 48 -6.27 -10.80 -13.57
N THR A 49 -7.19 -11.28 -14.43
CA THR A 49 -6.99 -12.45 -15.30
C THR A 49 -6.60 -12.09 -16.73
N TYR A 50 -6.57 -10.82 -17.09
CA TYR A 50 -6.20 -10.37 -18.43
C TYR A 50 -4.70 -10.52 -18.63
N ASP A 51 -4.30 -11.18 -19.72
CA ASP A 51 -2.90 -11.22 -20.16
C ASP A 51 -2.57 -9.92 -20.90
N ASN A 52 -1.75 -9.08 -20.30
CA ASN A 52 -1.39 -7.78 -20.87
C ASN A 52 -0.23 -7.86 -21.88
N GLY A 53 0.22 -9.06 -22.23
CA GLY A 53 1.18 -9.30 -23.31
C GLY A 53 2.64 -8.94 -23.00
N ASN A 54 2.93 -8.41 -21.80
CA ASN A 54 4.30 -8.04 -21.38
C ASN A 54 4.92 -8.98 -20.35
N GLY A 55 4.29 -10.16 -20.15
CA GLY A 55 4.73 -11.16 -19.17
C GLY A 55 4.10 -11.00 -17.79
N THR A 56 3.18 -10.07 -17.62
CA THR A 56 2.39 -9.90 -16.41
C THR A 56 0.90 -10.09 -16.70
N MET A 57 0.12 -10.31 -15.64
CA MET A 57 -1.32 -10.44 -15.70
C MET A 57 -1.97 -9.20 -15.09
N GLY A 58 -3.18 -8.93 -15.55
CA GLY A 58 -4.03 -7.89 -14.95
C GLY A 58 -3.81 -6.50 -15.52
N CYS A 59 -4.91 -5.79 -15.69
CA CYS A 59 -4.92 -4.36 -15.98
C CYS A 59 -6.29 -3.78 -15.61
N TYR A 60 -6.38 -2.45 -15.58
CA TYR A 60 -7.67 -1.79 -15.56
C TYR A 60 -8.34 -1.82 -16.93
N MET A 61 -9.65 -1.78 -16.93
CA MET A 61 -10.42 -1.70 -18.15
C MET A 61 -11.65 -0.81 -17.98
N LEU A 62 -12.07 -0.20 -19.07
CA LEU A 62 -13.33 0.51 -19.21
C LEU A 62 -14.16 -0.20 -20.28
N GLU A 63 -15.20 -0.89 -19.88
CA GLU A 63 -16.00 -1.75 -20.76
C GLU A 63 -16.89 -0.94 -21.70
N ALA A 64 -17.10 -1.46 -22.91
CA ALA A 64 -18.19 -1.01 -23.76
C ALA A 64 -19.54 -1.33 -23.13
N GLY A 65 -20.52 -0.49 -23.33
CA GLY A 65 -21.88 -0.69 -22.88
C GLY A 65 -22.53 0.54 -22.24
N ASP A 66 -23.63 0.31 -21.59
CA ASP A 66 -24.42 1.33 -20.94
C ASP A 66 -24.03 1.47 -19.46
N TYR A 67 -23.75 2.70 -19.05
CA TYR A 67 -23.46 3.07 -17.68
C TYR A 67 -24.63 3.92 -17.16
N THR A 68 -25.19 3.52 -16.02
CA THR A 68 -26.21 4.29 -15.34
C THR A 68 -25.56 5.13 -14.25
N ILE A 69 -25.60 6.44 -14.42
CA ILE A 69 -25.15 7.39 -13.41
C ILE A 69 -26.36 7.80 -12.60
N SER A 70 -26.35 7.49 -11.31
CA SER A 70 -27.50 7.77 -10.43
C SER A 70 -27.10 8.80 -9.35
N LEU A 71 -27.94 9.82 -9.19
CA LEU A 71 -27.90 10.69 -8.03
C LEU A 71 -28.66 10.02 -6.89
N ARG A 72 -28.04 9.95 -5.73
CA ARG A 72 -28.58 9.22 -4.57
C ARG A 72 -28.49 10.04 -3.30
N SER A 73 -29.44 9.83 -2.39
CA SER A 73 -29.35 10.35 -1.02
C SER A 73 -28.54 9.46 -0.09
N ASP A 74 -28.41 8.18 -0.44
CA ASP A 74 -27.66 7.16 0.27
C ASP A 74 -27.42 5.96 -0.67
N SER A 75 -26.81 4.90 -0.17
CA SER A 75 -26.46 3.71 -0.99
C SER A 75 -27.65 2.99 -1.64
N HIS A 76 -28.88 3.23 -1.18
CA HIS A 76 -30.08 2.50 -1.62
C HIS A 76 -31.10 3.37 -2.36
N ASN A 77 -31.19 4.66 -2.03
CA ASN A 77 -32.27 5.51 -2.52
C ASN A 77 -31.80 6.37 -3.70
N VAL A 78 -32.29 6.02 -4.88
CA VAL A 78 -32.07 6.76 -6.12
C VAL A 78 -33.02 7.96 -6.18
N ILE A 79 -32.50 9.15 -6.45
CA ILE A 79 -33.25 10.40 -6.64
C ILE A 79 -33.50 10.61 -8.13
N ASP A 80 -32.43 10.45 -8.93
CA ASP A 80 -32.45 10.63 -10.39
C ASP A 80 -31.38 9.73 -11.03
N GLU A 81 -31.54 9.42 -12.31
CA GLU A 81 -30.57 8.63 -13.05
C GLU A 81 -30.49 9.05 -14.52
N GLN A 82 -29.29 8.95 -15.07
CA GLN A 82 -29.00 9.18 -16.47
C GLN A 82 -28.17 8.02 -17.02
N GLN A 83 -28.36 7.73 -18.29
CA GLN A 83 -27.55 6.72 -18.99
C GLN A 83 -26.54 7.40 -19.89
N ILE A 84 -25.31 6.91 -19.85
CA ILE A 84 -24.24 7.23 -20.78
C ILE A 84 -23.76 5.94 -21.42
N GLN A 85 -23.34 6.01 -22.67
CA GLN A 85 -22.92 4.86 -23.44
C GLN A 85 -21.46 4.96 -23.84
N ARG A 86 -20.76 3.85 -23.75
CA ARG A 86 -19.43 3.67 -24.29
C ARG A 86 -19.48 2.67 -25.45
N ALA A 87 -18.93 3.07 -26.59
CA ALA A 87 -18.97 2.25 -27.80
C ALA A 87 -17.97 1.09 -27.79
N GLU A 88 -16.80 1.30 -27.18
CA GLU A 88 -15.68 0.36 -27.22
C GLU A 88 -15.08 0.14 -25.84
N THR A 89 -14.58 -1.07 -25.60
CA THR A 89 -13.80 -1.40 -24.40
C THR A 89 -12.37 -0.90 -24.58
N ILE A 90 -11.83 -0.24 -23.55
CA ILE A 90 -10.42 0.10 -23.45
C ILE A 90 -9.79 -0.77 -22.37
N TRP A 91 -8.67 -1.39 -22.71
CA TRP A 91 -7.78 -2.08 -21.79
C TRP A 91 -6.59 -1.19 -21.49
N TYR A 92 -6.37 -0.87 -20.23
CA TYR A 92 -5.25 -0.04 -19.79
C TYR A 92 -4.06 -0.94 -19.45
N ASP A 93 -3.52 -1.58 -20.47
CA ASP A 93 -2.48 -2.61 -20.38
C ASP A 93 -1.06 -2.05 -20.57
N GLY A 94 -0.93 -0.75 -20.78
CA GLY A 94 0.37 -0.10 -20.95
C GLY A 94 0.99 -0.27 -22.33
N SER A 95 0.22 -0.75 -23.31
CA SER A 95 0.73 -0.96 -24.68
C SER A 95 1.14 0.35 -25.38
N ASP A 96 0.54 1.45 -25.00
CA ASP A 96 0.89 2.82 -25.43
C ASP A 96 0.30 3.85 -24.44
N GLU A 97 0.50 5.15 -24.69
CA GLU A 97 0.06 6.24 -23.82
C GLU A 97 -1.47 6.34 -23.66
N ASP A 98 -2.24 5.90 -24.65
CA ASP A 98 -3.71 5.89 -24.62
C ASP A 98 -4.24 4.71 -23.79
N HIS A 99 -3.40 3.71 -23.53
CA HIS A 99 -3.69 2.53 -22.72
C HIS A 99 -3.11 2.62 -21.30
N ILE A 100 -2.97 3.83 -20.78
CA ILE A 100 -2.66 4.14 -19.38
C ILE A 100 -3.70 5.13 -18.87
N ARG A 101 -4.31 4.84 -17.72
CA ARG A 101 -5.31 5.74 -17.12
C ARG A 101 -4.66 7.05 -16.69
N GLN A 102 -5.41 8.15 -16.77
CA GLN A 102 -4.93 9.45 -16.29
C GLN A 102 -4.56 9.40 -14.80
N THR A 103 -5.34 8.68 -14.01
CA THR A 103 -5.04 8.45 -12.57
C THR A 103 -3.67 7.80 -12.35
N GLU A 104 -3.25 6.90 -13.23
CA GLU A 104 -1.92 6.27 -13.17
C GLU A 104 -0.82 7.25 -13.59
N LYS A 105 -1.09 8.07 -14.59
CA LYS A 105 -0.17 9.14 -15.00
C LYS A 105 0.03 10.17 -13.88
N ASP A 106 -1.05 10.57 -13.22
CA ASP A 106 -1.02 11.57 -12.16
C ASP A 106 -0.41 11.03 -10.85
N ALA A 107 -0.47 9.71 -10.63
CA ALA A 107 0.05 9.07 -9.41
C ALA A 107 1.56 8.84 -9.44
N GLN A 108 2.21 9.01 -10.58
CA GLN A 108 3.65 8.79 -10.69
C GLN A 108 4.42 10.01 -10.20
N SER A 109 4.81 9.95 -8.95
CA SER A 109 5.77 10.89 -8.39
C SER A 109 7.19 10.42 -8.70
N VAL A 110 8.01 11.32 -9.19
CA VAL A 110 9.43 11.06 -9.46
C VAL A 110 10.23 11.45 -8.23
N MET A 111 11.01 10.51 -7.71
CA MET A 111 12.02 10.84 -6.71
C MET A 111 13.22 11.45 -7.43
N ASN A 112 13.50 12.71 -7.14
CA ASN A 112 14.65 13.41 -7.68
C ASN A 112 15.96 12.93 -7.01
N ASP A 113 17.10 13.19 -7.65
CA ASP A 113 18.44 12.84 -7.14
C ASP A 113 18.75 13.46 -5.76
N ASP A 114 18.06 14.51 -5.38
CA ASP A 114 18.18 15.17 -4.07
C ASP A 114 17.24 14.60 -3.00
N GLY A 115 16.51 13.52 -3.32
CA GLY A 115 15.56 12.87 -2.42
C GLY A 115 14.22 13.60 -2.26
N THR A 116 14.00 14.68 -3.01
CA THR A 116 12.68 15.32 -3.06
C THR A 116 11.75 14.57 -3.99
N ILE A 117 10.46 14.59 -3.69
CA ILE A 117 9.42 14.02 -4.56
C ILE A 117 8.84 15.19 -5.37
N SER A 118 8.92 15.10 -6.71
CA SER A 118 8.22 16.03 -7.58
C SER A 118 6.99 15.37 -8.18
N ASP A 119 5.90 16.11 -8.22
CA ASP A 119 4.68 15.74 -8.96
C ASP A 119 4.83 16.03 -10.47
N GLU A 120 6.02 16.44 -10.89
CA GLU A 120 6.27 16.70 -12.31
C GLU A 120 6.45 15.37 -13.04
N THR A 121 5.39 14.97 -13.72
CA THR A 121 5.47 14.02 -14.83
C THR A 121 6.25 14.73 -15.94
N GLY A 122 7.57 14.54 -15.94
CA GLY A 122 8.42 15.10 -16.99
C GLY A 122 8.09 14.48 -18.34
N ASP A 123 8.26 15.25 -19.43
CA ASP A 123 8.31 14.72 -20.79
C ASP A 123 9.34 13.56 -20.82
N GLY A 124 8.86 12.33 -20.99
CA GLY A 124 9.68 11.12 -21.03
C GLY A 124 9.61 10.24 -19.79
N ALA A 125 8.72 10.51 -18.83
CA ALA A 125 8.43 9.55 -17.77
C ALA A 125 7.83 8.28 -18.39
N ASP A 126 8.43 7.13 -18.11
CA ASP A 126 7.89 5.83 -18.48
C ASP A 126 6.69 5.54 -17.56
N TYR A 127 5.47 5.78 -18.06
CA TYR A 127 4.27 5.43 -17.36
C TYR A 127 4.11 3.91 -17.34
N VAL A 128 3.80 3.36 -16.19
CA VAL A 128 3.59 1.92 -16.04
C VAL A 128 2.12 1.67 -15.69
N ALA A 129 1.44 0.90 -16.52
CA ALA A 129 0.10 0.44 -16.22
C ALA A 129 0.11 -0.50 -15.00
N ALA A 130 -0.94 -0.42 -14.19
CA ALA A 130 -1.10 -1.32 -13.05
C ALA A 130 -1.18 -2.78 -13.52
N SER A 131 -0.47 -3.66 -12.84
CA SER A 131 -0.49 -5.11 -13.07
C SER A 131 -0.78 -5.88 -11.79
N ASN A 132 -1.09 -7.16 -11.88
CA ASN A 132 -1.37 -8.00 -10.72
C ASN A 132 -0.08 -8.35 -9.97
N GLN A 133 0.23 -7.60 -8.93
CA GLN A 133 1.39 -7.84 -8.06
C GLN A 133 1.25 -9.13 -7.22
N PHE A 134 0.05 -9.71 -7.16
CA PHE A 134 -0.27 -10.91 -6.39
C PHE A 134 -0.47 -12.14 -7.27
N GLN A 135 0.01 -12.14 -8.51
CA GLN A 135 -0.19 -13.25 -9.45
C GLN A 135 0.26 -14.58 -8.85
N THR A 136 1.45 -14.64 -8.26
CA THR A 136 1.95 -15.87 -7.63
C THR A 136 1.05 -16.35 -6.50
N SER A 137 0.54 -15.43 -5.68
CA SER A 137 -0.40 -15.79 -4.60
C SER A 137 -1.74 -16.25 -5.17
N SER A 138 -2.20 -15.69 -6.29
CA SER A 138 -3.44 -16.09 -6.96
C SER A 138 -3.38 -17.54 -7.44
N ASP A 139 -2.25 -17.99 -7.95
CA ASP A 139 -2.05 -19.35 -8.40
C ASP A 139 -2.23 -20.36 -7.26
N TYR A 140 -1.70 -20.04 -6.08
CA TYR A 140 -1.88 -20.87 -4.88
C TYR A 140 -3.31 -20.76 -4.33
N MET A 141 -3.89 -19.57 -4.26
CA MET A 141 -5.23 -19.35 -3.72
C MET A 141 -6.30 -20.06 -4.54
N ASN A 142 -6.17 -20.12 -5.86
CA ASN A 142 -7.11 -20.81 -6.73
C ASN A 142 -7.16 -22.32 -6.48
N GLU A 143 -6.07 -22.90 -5.98
CA GLU A 143 -6.03 -24.33 -5.64
C GLU A 143 -6.65 -24.67 -4.28
N VAL A 144 -6.58 -23.76 -3.32
CA VAL A 144 -6.90 -24.06 -1.91
C VAL A 144 -8.14 -23.35 -1.38
N SER A 145 -8.68 -22.36 -2.09
CA SER A 145 -9.82 -21.59 -1.62
C SER A 145 -10.88 -21.39 -2.69
N THR A 146 -12.12 -21.26 -2.24
CA THR A 146 -13.24 -20.84 -3.08
C THR A 146 -13.35 -19.32 -2.99
N LEU A 147 -13.18 -18.63 -4.11
CA LEU A 147 -13.36 -17.19 -4.15
C LEU A 147 -14.85 -16.83 -3.97
N LEU A 148 -15.10 -15.77 -3.23
CA LEU A 148 -16.44 -15.23 -3.07
C LEU A 148 -16.96 -14.73 -4.42
N SER A 149 -18.17 -15.12 -4.77
CA SER A 149 -18.81 -14.70 -6.01
C SER A 149 -20.26 -14.27 -5.76
N ARG A 150 -20.69 -13.21 -6.42
CA ARG A 150 -22.08 -12.78 -6.43
C ARG A 150 -22.97 -13.64 -7.32
N SER A 151 -22.39 -14.46 -8.18
CA SER A 151 -23.15 -15.32 -9.09
C SER A 151 -23.92 -16.40 -8.34
N ASP A 152 -23.38 -16.89 -7.25
CA ASP A 152 -23.96 -17.97 -6.45
C ASP A 152 -23.95 -17.70 -4.94
N TRP A 153 -23.26 -16.67 -4.49
CA TRP A 153 -23.07 -16.31 -3.08
C TRP A 153 -22.39 -17.39 -2.23
N ASN A 154 -21.74 -18.35 -2.87
CA ASN A 154 -20.99 -19.38 -2.15
C ASN A 154 -19.87 -18.75 -1.33
N GLY A 155 -19.65 -19.26 -0.13
CA GLY A 155 -18.62 -18.79 0.78
C GLY A 155 -18.89 -17.43 1.45
N THR A 156 -20.03 -16.78 1.18
CA THR A 156 -20.40 -15.50 1.81
C THR A 156 -20.91 -15.63 3.23
N GLN A 157 -21.35 -16.82 3.61
CA GLN A 157 -21.80 -17.10 4.98
C GLN A 157 -20.97 -18.23 5.58
N PRO A 158 -20.66 -18.16 6.88
CA PRO A 158 -20.00 -19.27 7.57
C PRO A 158 -20.90 -20.51 7.52
N VAL A 159 -20.44 -21.55 6.86
CA VAL A 159 -21.15 -22.85 6.81
C VAL A 159 -20.59 -23.87 7.80
N GLY A 160 -19.87 -23.43 8.79
CA GLY A 160 -19.14 -24.26 9.74
C GLY A 160 -17.64 -24.32 9.40
N THR A 161 -16.88 -25.02 10.22
CA THR A 161 -15.46 -25.27 9.96
C THR A 161 -15.31 -26.40 8.95
N ASP A 162 -14.93 -26.05 7.74
CA ASP A 162 -14.42 -27.04 6.79
C ASP A 162 -12.99 -27.41 7.16
N THR A 163 -12.74 -28.71 7.22
CA THR A 163 -11.37 -29.21 7.33
C THR A 163 -10.84 -29.35 5.90
N LYS A 164 -9.88 -28.53 5.54
CA LYS A 164 -9.13 -28.68 4.28
C LYS A 164 -7.78 -29.32 4.61
N GLU A 165 -7.40 -30.32 3.84
CA GLU A 165 -6.06 -30.85 3.91
C GLU A 165 -5.12 -29.95 3.09
N ILE A 166 -3.97 -29.66 3.63
CA ILE A 166 -2.91 -28.98 2.87
C ILE A 166 -2.43 -29.98 1.80
N PRO A 167 -2.44 -29.60 0.50
CA PRO A 167 -1.91 -30.47 -0.53
C PRO A 167 -0.49 -30.94 -0.21
N GLU A 168 -0.20 -32.21 -0.52
CA GLU A 168 1.06 -32.87 -0.16
C GLU A 168 2.30 -32.08 -0.60
N LYS A 169 2.23 -31.46 -1.79
CA LYS A 169 3.32 -30.62 -2.31
C LYS A 169 3.72 -29.46 -1.39
N TYR A 170 2.75 -28.87 -0.66
CA TYR A 170 3.04 -27.80 0.29
C TYR A 170 3.54 -28.35 1.63
N SER A 171 3.04 -29.51 2.04
CA SER A 171 3.56 -30.20 3.22
C SER A 171 5.02 -30.60 3.02
N GLU A 172 5.38 -31.05 1.82
CA GLU A 172 6.76 -31.38 1.48
C GLU A 172 7.65 -30.13 1.50
N GLN A 173 7.18 -29.01 0.94
CA GLN A 173 7.92 -27.73 0.98
C GLN A 173 8.13 -27.22 2.41
N LEU A 174 7.09 -27.28 3.26
CA LEU A 174 7.18 -26.86 4.66
C LEU A 174 8.14 -27.74 5.48
N ASN A 175 8.28 -29.01 5.11
CA ASN A 175 9.17 -29.96 5.79
C ASN A 175 10.57 -30.03 5.15
N THR A 176 10.81 -29.28 4.07
CA THR A 176 12.13 -29.20 3.46
C THR A 176 13.04 -28.37 4.36
N GLU A 177 14.12 -28.96 4.81
CA GLU A 177 15.14 -28.22 5.55
C GLU A 177 15.81 -27.23 4.60
N VAL A 178 15.60 -25.94 4.85
CA VAL A 178 16.25 -24.88 4.09
C VAL A 178 17.64 -24.69 4.66
N SER A 179 18.64 -25.25 3.99
CA SER A 179 20.03 -24.94 4.32
C SER A 179 20.47 -23.73 3.49
N PHE A 180 20.85 -22.66 4.15
CA PHE A 180 21.51 -21.54 3.50
C PHE A 180 22.99 -21.82 3.37
N ASP A 181 23.44 -22.09 2.16
CA ASP A 181 24.87 -22.09 1.82
C ASP A 181 25.17 -20.76 1.12
N VAL A 182 25.45 -19.75 1.91
CA VAL A 182 25.66 -18.38 1.41
C VAL A 182 26.87 -18.28 0.47
N GLU A 183 27.84 -19.19 0.60
CA GLU A 183 29.03 -19.20 -0.26
C GLU A 183 28.75 -19.77 -1.65
N ASN A 184 27.75 -20.64 -1.77
CA ASN A 184 27.44 -21.36 -3.00
C ASN A 184 26.01 -21.12 -3.51
N ASP A 185 25.25 -20.24 -2.88
CA ASP A 185 23.90 -19.89 -3.34
C ASP A 185 23.99 -19.11 -4.66
N PRO A 186 23.53 -19.69 -5.79
CA PRO A 186 23.64 -19.04 -7.08
C PRO A 186 22.78 -17.78 -7.20
N GLU A 187 21.76 -17.61 -6.38
CA GLU A 187 20.92 -16.40 -6.38
C GLU A 187 21.56 -15.29 -5.56
N LEU A 188 22.21 -15.59 -4.46
CA LEU A 188 22.92 -14.61 -3.65
C LEU A 188 24.34 -14.33 -4.16
N GLY A 189 25.00 -15.33 -4.78
CA GLY A 189 26.36 -15.21 -5.29
C GLY A 189 26.52 -14.53 -6.65
N ASN A 190 25.45 -14.36 -7.41
CA ASN A 190 25.48 -13.83 -8.78
C ASN A 190 25.06 -12.38 -8.94
N VAL A 191 24.66 -11.70 -7.89
CA VAL A 191 24.40 -10.25 -7.96
C VAL A 191 25.75 -9.56 -7.87
N GLU A 192 26.22 -9.01 -8.99
CA GLU A 192 27.47 -8.22 -9.06
C GLU A 192 27.36 -7.07 -8.05
N GLY A 193 28.26 -7.06 -7.07
CA GLY A 193 28.22 -6.12 -5.95
C GLY A 193 27.60 -6.65 -4.65
N SER A 194 26.93 -7.81 -4.65
CA SER A 194 26.43 -8.46 -3.45
C SER A 194 27.45 -9.39 -2.80
N LYS A 195 28.71 -8.98 -2.76
CA LYS A 195 29.62 -9.63 -1.82
C LYS A 195 29.13 -9.29 -0.42
N VAL A 196 28.30 -10.18 0.10
CA VAL A 196 27.78 -10.14 1.46
C VAL A 196 28.89 -10.24 2.49
N TYR A 197 30.09 -10.63 2.05
CA TYR A 197 31.28 -10.72 2.89
C TYR A 197 32.43 -9.92 2.28
N SER A 198 32.85 -8.89 2.97
CA SER A 198 34.16 -8.30 2.77
C SER A 198 35.18 -9.20 3.49
N ASP A 199 36.35 -9.40 2.86
CA ASP A 199 37.48 -10.12 3.49
C ASP A 199 38.05 -9.37 4.71
N SER A 200 37.51 -8.19 5.01
CA SER A 200 37.84 -7.36 6.16
C SER A 200 36.57 -7.00 6.92
N MET A 201 36.59 -7.21 8.23
CA MET A 201 35.53 -6.69 9.10
C MET A 201 35.47 -5.17 9.00
N PRO A 202 34.26 -4.57 9.02
CA PRO A 202 34.13 -3.10 9.10
C PRO A 202 34.87 -2.57 10.32
N THR A 203 35.38 -1.36 10.24
CA THR A 203 35.90 -0.63 11.40
C THR A 203 34.78 -0.47 12.43
N SER A 204 35.13 -0.52 13.68
CA SER A 204 34.17 -0.51 14.79
C SER A 204 34.78 0.23 15.98
N ASN A 205 33.94 0.85 16.80
CA ASN A 205 34.36 1.60 17.98
C ASN A 205 35.26 2.81 17.68
N ALA A 206 35.14 3.43 16.50
CA ALA A 206 35.86 4.63 16.19
C ALA A 206 35.34 5.81 17.04
N ASP A 207 36.24 6.61 17.59
CA ASP A 207 35.89 7.84 18.33
C ASP A 207 35.91 9.05 17.36
N ASN A 208 34.96 9.08 16.45
CA ASN A 208 34.83 10.14 15.46
C ASN A 208 34.01 11.35 15.96
N GLY A 209 33.28 11.18 17.07
CA GLY A 209 32.49 12.23 17.71
C GLY A 209 31.32 12.74 16.88
N LEU A 210 30.81 11.91 15.95
CA LEU A 210 29.72 12.26 15.06
C LEU A 210 28.37 11.82 15.67
N ALA A 211 27.37 12.68 15.53
CA ALA A 211 25.99 12.37 15.86
C ALA A 211 25.13 12.28 14.60
N LEU A 212 23.99 11.58 14.65
CA LEU A 212 23.07 11.51 13.51
C LEU A 212 22.64 12.90 13.01
N SER A 213 22.53 13.89 13.91
CA SER A 213 22.20 15.26 13.56
C SER A 213 23.23 15.91 12.61
N ASP A 214 24.48 15.46 12.64
CA ASP A 214 25.57 15.98 11.80
C ASP A 214 25.45 15.44 10.36
N MET A 215 24.69 14.35 10.17
CA MET A 215 24.43 13.74 8.87
C MET A 215 23.30 14.43 8.10
N ARG A 216 22.60 15.37 8.73
CA ARG A 216 21.46 16.04 8.12
C ARG A 216 21.84 16.84 6.87
N GLY A 217 21.23 16.52 5.74
CA GLY A 217 21.44 17.20 4.47
C GLY A 217 22.66 16.69 3.67
N LEU A 218 23.32 15.64 4.15
CA LEU A 218 24.34 14.94 3.37
C LEU A 218 23.68 14.05 2.32
N SER A 219 24.35 13.89 1.17
CA SER A 219 23.95 12.88 0.19
C SER A 219 24.15 11.48 0.75
N TYR A 220 23.44 10.49 0.19
CA TYR A 220 23.56 9.09 0.62
C TYR A 220 25.00 8.56 0.50
N ASP A 221 25.73 8.99 -0.52
CA ASP A 221 27.11 8.55 -0.80
C ASP A 221 28.17 9.43 -0.13
N ASP A 222 27.80 10.33 0.80
CA ASP A 222 28.76 11.16 1.49
C ASP A 222 29.66 10.31 2.40
N PRO A 223 31.01 10.42 2.29
CA PRO A 223 31.94 9.60 3.08
C PRO A 223 31.86 9.84 4.60
N GLN A 224 31.16 10.86 5.07
CA GLN A 224 30.88 11.03 6.49
C GLN A 224 29.97 9.94 7.06
N TRP A 225 29.12 9.29 6.21
CA TRP A 225 28.32 8.15 6.64
C TRP A 225 29.21 6.99 7.07
N ASP A 226 30.29 6.70 6.34
CA ASP A 226 31.23 5.65 6.72
C ASP A 226 31.86 5.97 8.08
N ALA A 227 32.33 7.20 8.26
CA ALA A 227 32.90 7.62 9.53
C ALA A 227 31.90 7.59 10.69
N PHE A 228 30.62 7.87 10.43
CA PHE A 228 29.56 7.75 11.43
C PHE A 228 29.30 6.29 11.80
N LEU A 229 29.22 5.40 10.82
CA LEU A 229 28.97 3.97 11.02
C LEU A 229 30.18 3.27 11.66
N ASP A 230 31.39 3.71 11.42
CA ASP A 230 32.61 3.20 12.07
C ASP A 230 32.58 3.33 13.60
N GLN A 231 31.72 4.19 14.14
CA GLN A 231 31.52 4.35 15.60
C GLN A 231 30.74 3.20 16.24
N ILE A 232 30.06 2.36 15.45
CA ILE A 232 29.25 1.24 15.99
C ILE A 232 30.09 0.33 16.88
N ASP A 233 29.62 0.10 18.09
CA ASP A 233 30.12 -0.96 18.97
C ASP A 233 29.34 -2.26 18.72
N TRP A 234 29.85 -3.08 17.80
CA TRP A 234 29.19 -4.33 17.46
C TRP A 234 29.06 -5.32 18.62
N ASP A 235 29.93 -5.22 19.62
CA ASP A 235 29.83 -6.10 20.80
C ASP A 235 28.71 -5.64 21.75
N ALA A 236 28.53 -4.33 21.89
CA ALA A 236 27.51 -3.77 22.76
C ALA A 236 26.14 -3.64 22.06
N ASP A 237 26.11 -3.14 20.82
CA ASP A 237 24.88 -2.68 20.14
C ASP A 237 24.26 -3.76 19.21
N LYS A 238 24.91 -4.91 19.01
CA LYS A 238 24.49 -5.94 18.06
C LYS A 238 23.03 -6.37 18.24
N ALA A 239 22.60 -6.58 19.48
CA ALA A 239 21.25 -7.03 19.76
C ALA A 239 20.21 -5.95 19.38
N ASP A 240 20.52 -4.70 19.68
CA ASP A 240 19.64 -3.56 19.44
C ASP A 240 19.56 -3.24 17.94
N ILE A 241 20.68 -3.36 17.21
CA ILE A 241 20.72 -3.25 15.75
C ILE A 241 19.86 -4.33 15.10
N ILE A 242 20.01 -5.60 15.53
CA ILE A 242 19.18 -6.71 15.00
C ILE A 242 17.71 -6.49 15.32
N GLN A 243 17.37 -6.02 16.53
CA GLN A 243 16.02 -5.70 16.91
C GLN A 243 15.41 -4.64 15.98
N ASN A 244 16.17 -3.59 15.67
CA ASN A 244 15.70 -2.54 14.76
C ASN A 244 15.45 -3.04 13.34
N PHE A 245 16.26 -3.98 12.84
CA PHE A 245 16.05 -4.63 11.54
C PHE A 245 14.88 -5.62 11.54
N SER A 246 14.59 -6.26 12.66
CA SER A 246 13.47 -7.21 12.74
C SER A 246 12.09 -6.55 12.74
N GLY A 247 12.04 -5.22 12.80
CA GLY A 247 10.83 -4.47 12.55
C GLY A 247 9.84 -4.46 13.69
N ASP A 248 10.26 -4.04 14.89
CA ASP A 248 9.30 -3.69 15.92
C ASP A 248 8.53 -2.44 15.50
N ALA A 249 7.24 -2.61 15.23
CA ALA A 249 6.36 -1.52 14.82
C ALA A 249 6.14 -0.48 15.92
N TYR A 250 6.42 -0.83 17.17
CA TYR A 250 6.10 0.00 18.34
C TYR A 250 7.31 0.72 18.94
N THR A 251 8.48 0.11 18.88
CA THR A 251 9.69 0.69 19.46
C THR A 251 10.89 0.43 18.56
N THR A 252 11.85 1.37 18.58
CA THR A 252 13.20 1.10 18.12
C THR A 252 14.12 1.17 19.31
N ALA A 253 15.05 0.21 19.41
CA ALA A 253 16.05 0.23 20.46
C ALA A 253 17.02 1.42 20.27
N ALA A 254 17.55 1.92 21.37
CA ALA A 254 18.66 2.86 21.31
C ALA A 254 19.91 2.18 20.74
N ILE A 255 20.73 2.93 20.00
CA ILE A 255 22.07 2.50 19.59
C ILE A 255 23.04 3.49 20.21
N ASP A 256 23.56 3.12 21.37
CA ASP A 256 24.30 4.05 22.22
C ASP A 256 25.60 4.56 21.58
N SER A 257 26.31 3.70 20.84
CA SER A 257 27.54 4.08 20.14
C SER A 257 27.32 5.12 19.04
N LEU A 258 26.11 5.21 18.47
CA LEU A 258 25.70 6.20 17.49
C LEU A 258 24.93 7.39 18.09
N GLY A 259 24.67 7.36 19.38
CA GLY A 259 23.84 8.36 20.05
C GLY A 259 22.39 8.37 19.56
N LEU A 260 21.90 7.24 19.02
CA LEU A 260 20.50 7.09 18.59
C LEU A 260 19.62 6.77 19.80
N PRO A 261 18.60 7.57 20.08
CA PRO A 261 17.69 7.28 21.19
C PRO A 261 16.69 6.18 20.83
N GLU A 262 16.18 5.51 21.87
CA GLU A 262 14.97 4.70 21.74
C GLU A 262 13.82 5.58 21.24
N THR A 263 13.03 5.06 20.31
CA THR A 263 11.79 5.71 19.84
C THR A 263 10.59 4.84 20.11
N VAL A 264 9.44 5.47 20.31
CA VAL A 264 8.17 4.77 20.53
C VAL A 264 7.15 5.23 19.48
N ALA A 265 6.61 4.27 18.74
CA ALA A 265 5.50 4.47 17.84
C ALA A 265 4.25 3.79 18.40
N GLN A 266 3.10 4.40 18.26
CA GLN A 266 1.84 3.88 18.77
C GLN A 266 0.77 3.93 17.69
N ASP A 267 -0.13 2.96 17.70
CA ASP A 267 -1.34 3.01 16.90
C ASP A 267 -2.18 4.22 17.28
N GLY A 268 -2.83 4.86 16.29
CA GLY A 268 -3.52 6.08 16.57
C GLY A 268 -4.64 6.50 15.66
N ALA A 269 -5.34 5.57 15.00
CA ALA A 269 -6.40 5.93 14.05
C ALA A 269 -7.53 6.78 14.67
N ASN A 270 -7.79 6.67 15.97
CA ASN A 270 -8.78 7.45 16.71
C ASN A 270 -8.22 8.05 18.03
N GLY A 271 -6.94 8.35 18.00
CA GLY A 271 -6.15 8.81 19.15
C GLY A 271 -5.08 7.79 19.52
N LEU A 272 -3.97 8.27 20.07
CA LEU A 272 -2.85 7.41 20.44
C LEU A 272 -3.32 6.32 21.40
N LYS A 273 -3.08 5.06 21.04
CA LYS A 273 -3.39 3.89 21.85
C LYS A 273 -2.19 3.55 22.71
N VAL A 274 -2.41 3.51 24.01
CA VAL A 274 -1.41 3.06 24.97
C VAL A 274 -1.62 1.59 25.24
N ASN A 275 -0.85 0.74 24.59
CA ASN A 275 -0.87 -0.70 24.84
C ASN A 275 0.08 -1.02 26.01
N GLY A 276 -0.45 -0.99 27.24
CA GLY A 276 0.21 -1.59 28.40
C GLY A 276 1.46 -0.88 28.96
N VAL A 277 1.83 0.27 28.42
CA VAL A 277 2.95 1.06 28.94
C VAL A 277 2.42 1.98 30.02
N THR A 278 2.44 1.53 31.26
CA THR A 278 2.03 2.33 32.43
C THR A 278 3.11 3.28 32.92
N GLU A 279 4.34 3.10 32.45
CA GLU A 279 5.47 3.97 32.76
C GLU A 279 6.23 4.29 31.48
N ASP A 280 5.89 5.43 30.91
CA ASP A 280 6.63 6.02 29.83
C ASP A 280 7.98 6.52 30.34
N LYS A 281 9.05 5.94 29.82
CA LYS A 281 10.41 6.37 30.13
C LYS A 281 10.71 7.79 29.65
N SER A 282 9.90 8.32 28.71
CA SER A 282 10.01 9.69 28.20
C SER A 282 9.37 10.74 29.11
N GLY A 283 8.62 10.34 30.14
CA GLY A 283 7.85 11.23 31.01
C GLY A 283 6.55 11.76 30.38
N TYR A 284 6.12 11.20 29.22
CA TYR A 284 4.86 11.57 28.59
C TYR A 284 3.69 10.80 29.19
N ASP A 285 2.71 11.52 29.72
CA ASP A 285 1.49 10.93 30.28
C ASP A 285 0.48 10.61 29.16
N MET A 286 0.55 9.40 28.65
CA MET A 286 -0.29 8.90 27.57
C MET A 286 -1.78 8.86 27.93
N SER A 287 -2.13 8.91 29.22
CA SER A 287 -3.53 9.00 29.65
C SER A 287 -4.20 10.32 29.22
N LYS A 288 -3.41 11.29 28.81
CA LYS A 288 -3.86 12.60 28.33
C LYS A 288 -3.96 12.69 26.80
N SER A 289 -3.76 11.58 26.08
CA SER A 289 -3.94 11.60 24.63
C SER A 289 -5.40 11.88 24.25
N SER A 290 -5.58 12.68 23.20
CA SER A 290 -6.92 12.95 22.66
C SER A 290 -7.51 11.70 22.03
N SER A 291 -8.80 11.49 22.23
CA SER A 291 -9.57 10.45 21.55
C SER A 291 -10.51 11.09 20.55
N PHE A 292 -10.44 10.62 19.33
CA PHE A 292 -11.30 11.06 18.23
C PHE A 292 -12.40 10.02 17.97
N GLY A 293 -13.38 10.39 17.16
CA GLY A 293 -14.40 9.48 16.72
C GLY A 293 -13.80 8.29 15.96
N PHE A 294 -14.43 7.13 16.09
CA PHE A 294 -14.03 5.94 15.35
C PHE A 294 -14.12 6.19 13.83
N ALA A 295 -13.15 5.74 13.04
CA ALA A 295 -13.04 6.10 11.62
C ALA A 295 -14.33 5.88 10.79
N PRO A 296 -15.07 4.76 10.89
CA PRO A 296 -16.37 4.63 10.25
C PRO A 296 -17.42 5.64 10.70
N LEU A 297 -17.40 6.04 11.97
CA LEU A 297 -18.30 7.07 12.47
C LEU A 297 -17.97 8.45 11.88
N MET A 298 -16.69 8.77 11.80
CA MET A 298 -16.23 10.00 11.17
C MET A 298 -16.55 10.01 9.67
N ALA A 299 -16.29 8.92 8.96
CA ALA A 299 -16.63 8.77 7.55
C ALA A 299 -18.13 8.91 7.29
N ALA A 300 -18.99 8.42 8.20
CA ALA A 300 -20.44 8.54 8.10
C ALA A 300 -20.95 10.00 8.16
N THR A 301 -20.13 10.94 8.56
CA THR A 301 -20.48 12.37 8.52
C THR A 301 -20.48 12.94 7.11
N TRP A 302 -19.77 12.34 6.17
CA TRP A 302 -19.56 12.83 4.80
C TRP A 302 -19.02 14.27 4.77
N ASN A 303 -18.24 14.65 5.77
CA ASN A 303 -17.74 16.01 5.95
C ASN A 303 -16.21 16.01 5.85
N LYS A 304 -15.69 16.42 4.69
CA LYS A 304 -14.24 16.47 4.42
C LYS A 304 -13.53 17.48 5.32
N ASP A 305 -14.15 18.62 5.59
CA ASP A 305 -13.56 19.68 6.42
C ASP A 305 -13.35 19.20 7.87
N LEU A 306 -14.35 18.48 8.41
CA LEU A 306 -14.25 17.86 9.74
C LEU A 306 -13.15 16.80 9.81
N MET A 307 -12.86 16.13 8.69
CA MET A 307 -11.79 15.14 8.65
C MET A 307 -10.41 15.80 8.60
N TYR A 308 -10.34 17.00 8.03
CA TYR A 308 -9.10 17.76 7.93
C TYR A 308 -8.72 18.43 9.26
N GLU A 309 -9.70 18.93 10.05
CA GLU A 309 -9.49 19.51 11.38
C GLU A 309 -8.97 18.49 12.40
#